data_1ee5264e29ac4186141294f844343612
#
_entry.id   1ee5264e29ac4186141294f844343612
#
_cell.length_a   1.000
_cell.length_b   1.000
_cell.length_c   1.000
_cell.angle_alpha   90.00
_cell.angle_beta   90.00
_cell.angle_gamma   90.00
#
_symmetry.space_group_name_H-M   'P 1'
#
loop_
_entity.id
_entity.type
_entity.pdbx_description
1 polymer ?
#
loop_
_entity_poly.entity_id
_entity_poly.type
_entity_poly.pdbx_seq_one_letter_code
_entity_poly.pdbx_strand_id
1 'polypeptide(L)'
;VIRYHTHSAEVDRRLLGELPRAVWDSIALSLRARLTDAVIDSAVRRLPPEWFALEGEELAATLRARRDELPFASAELYGLVAREVEVHATDQADRADIDRLPDGSVDVTVHSAADPRGWPYFHRRFFPGETREVRLYLHGGDDLALVSGAPGGMLVRVIGGGGSDELRDGADDRGRTVFYDSRGGGRVDGSGVRVDTRPWTPPAMTSLVGNPPRDWGSASTLLAPYATWELNVGPVVGVGPVWTRYGFRRAPYAERVGLRLLWAPTESGIGAALSYDRKLTNRPASVWLRARGSNFDDVRFHGLGNDSPDDPDNDAFLVSQTQVRAQAAYEVRPSPRLRLFAGPAGSWTDPGPLRAFASGVRGDESFWQAGAAGGLEADGRDDAADPRRGARLALSGAGYGTGMGGPFGRFDGEVAGYASLPGRLGPTLALRAGGQAAVGGYPFQESASVGGPATLRGYDYERFRGDQSLSGSAELRLRIAYVNLGLARAHLGVFGLADAGRVYLDGDSPGGWHAGYGGGISLRTLGRSGTLAYAHGEKGIIYVTLGMPF
;
A
#
# COMPACT_ATOMS: atom_id res chain seq x y z
N VAL A 1 -14.84 5.12 23.21
CA VAL A 1 -13.52 5.45 23.78
C VAL A 1 -12.44 5.21 22.75
N ILE A 2 -12.36 4.07 22.11
CA ILE A 2 -11.28 3.69 21.17
C ILE A 2 -11.20 4.63 19.95
N ARG A 3 -12.29 5.22 19.46
CA ARG A 3 -12.30 6.12 18.30
C ARG A 3 -11.59 7.46 18.52
N TYR A 4 -11.54 7.97 19.74
CA TYR A 4 -10.95 9.27 20.03
C TYR A 4 -9.43 9.26 20.25
N HIS A 5 -8.85 8.11 20.59
CA HIS A 5 -7.42 8.00 20.92
C HIS A 5 -6.51 7.77 19.71
N THR A 6 -7.04 7.60 18.50
CA THR A 6 -6.21 7.35 17.32
C THR A 6 -5.28 8.52 16.93
N HIS A 7 -5.60 9.75 17.33
CA HIS A 7 -4.80 10.93 17.02
C HIS A 7 -3.62 11.14 17.99
N SER A 8 -3.77 10.78 19.26
CA SER A 8 -2.73 10.87 20.29
C SER A 8 -2.08 9.52 20.62
N ALA A 9 -2.56 8.44 20.02
CA ALA A 9 -2.19 7.07 20.38
C ALA A 9 -0.68 6.79 20.33
N GLU A 10 0.07 7.49 19.47
CA GLU A 10 1.53 7.35 19.41
C GLU A 10 2.20 8.02 20.63
N VAL A 11 1.71 9.19 21.02
CA VAL A 11 2.18 9.91 22.22
C VAL A 11 1.81 9.14 23.48
N ASP A 12 0.55 8.68 23.55
CA ASP A 12 0.05 7.89 24.69
C ASP A 12 0.86 6.60 24.86
N ARG A 13 1.16 5.91 23.76
CA ARG A 13 1.94 4.68 23.75
C ARG A 13 3.37 4.91 24.24
N ARG A 14 4.01 6.00 23.82
CA ARG A 14 5.36 6.36 24.22
C ARG A 14 5.44 6.77 25.69
N LEU A 15 4.46 7.53 26.19
CA LEU A 15 4.47 8.04 27.55
C LEU A 15 3.90 7.06 28.59
N LEU A 16 2.94 6.22 28.20
CA LEU A 16 2.16 5.40 29.11
C LEU A 16 2.41 3.88 28.93
N GLY A 17 3.05 3.49 27.83
CA GLY A 17 3.32 2.07 27.50
C GLY A 17 4.24 1.39 28.51
N GLU A 18 5.07 2.13 29.23
CA GLU A 18 5.98 1.61 30.24
C GLU A 18 5.30 1.34 31.59
N LEU A 19 4.11 1.89 31.83
CA LEU A 19 3.42 1.76 33.10
C LEU A 19 2.75 0.39 33.25
N PRO A 20 2.93 -0.32 34.39
CA PRO A 20 2.27 -1.59 34.64
C PRO A 20 0.78 -1.40 34.94
N ARG A 21 -0.02 -2.44 34.74
CA ARG A 21 -1.48 -2.43 34.91
C ARG A 21 -1.93 -1.88 36.26
N ALA A 22 -1.24 -2.25 37.32
CA ALA A 22 -1.59 -1.80 38.68
C ALA A 22 -1.60 -0.27 38.83
N VAL A 23 -0.74 0.44 38.10
CA VAL A 23 -0.73 1.91 38.09
C VAL A 23 -1.98 2.45 37.40
N TRP A 24 -2.34 1.89 36.25
CA TRP A 24 -3.56 2.26 35.52
C TRP A 24 -4.82 2.05 36.35
N ASP A 25 -4.93 0.86 36.96
CA ASP A 25 -6.09 0.50 37.81
C ASP A 25 -6.18 1.44 39.02
N SER A 26 -5.05 1.74 39.69
CA SER A 26 -5.03 2.62 40.84
C SER A 26 -5.45 4.06 40.52
N ILE A 27 -4.99 4.60 39.37
CA ILE A 27 -5.36 5.93 38.89
C ILE A 27 -6.85 5.99 38.57
N ALA A 28 -7.35 5.00 37.82
CA ALA A 28 -8.77 4.94 37.42
C ALA A 28 -9.70 4.87 38.64
N LEU A 29 -9.37 4.03 39.63
CA LEU A 29 -10.12 3.90 40.88
C LEU A 29 -10.06 5.19 41.73
N SER A 30 -8.88 5.82 41.82
CA SER A 30 -8.71 7.09 42.50
C SER A 30 -9.54 8.21 41.86
N LEU A 31 -9.53 8.33 40.55
CA LEU A 31 -10.33 9.32 39.83
C LEU A 31 -11.83 9.06 40.04
N ARG A 32 -12.27 7.82 39.93
CA ARG A 32 -13.67 7.44 40.18
C ARG A 32 -14.12 7.83 41.59
N ALA A 33 -13.30 7.58 42.58
CA ALA A 33 -13.61 7.91 43.97
C ALA A 33 -13.66 9.43 44.24
N ARG A 34 -12.81 10.21 43.57
CA ARG A 34 -12.74 11.68 43.74
C ARG A 34 -13.82 12.43 42.95
N LEU A 35 -14.31 11.90 41.84
CA LEU A 35 -15.38 12.47 41.04
C LEU A 35 -16.76 12.11 41.63
N THR A 36 -17.03 12.56 42.87
CA THR A 36 -18.32 12.32 43.53
C THR A 36 -19.47 13.02 42.80
N ASP A 37 -20.73 12.59 43.07
CA ASP A 37 -21.92 13.25 42.49
C ASP A 37 -21.92 14.74 42.82
N ALA A 38 -21.54 15.13 44.07
CA ALA A 38 -21.45 16.52 44.48
C ALA A 38 -20.43 17.34 43.65
N VAL A 39 -19.29 16.73 43.30
CA VAL A 39 -18.29 17.36 42.41
C VAL A 39 -18.84 17.57 41.02
N ILE A 40 -19.52 16.55 40.46
CA ILE A 40 -20.12 16.62 39.13
C ILE A 40 -21.22 17.69 39.11
N ASP A 41 -22.15 17.68 40.09
CA ASP A 41 -23.22 18.64 40.16
C ASP A 41 -22.73 20.07 40.33
N SER A 42 -21.68 20.27 41.19
CA SER A 42 -21.05 21.57 41.34
C SER A 42 -20.37 22.06 40.05
N ALA A 43 -19.77 21.15 39.29
CA ALA A 43 -19.13 21.51 38.02
C ALA A 43 -20.17 21.89 36.95
N VAL A 44 -21.26 21.10 36.81
CA VAL A 44 -22.31 21.34 35.84
C VAL A 44 -23.10 22.61 36.15
N ARG A 45 -23.33 22.94 37.41
CA ARG A 45 -23.97 24.20 37.84
C ARG A 45 -23.19 25.47 37.52
N ARG A 46 -21.94 25.35 37.04
CA ARG A 46 -21.16 26.51 36.56
C ARG A 46 -21.52 26.88 35.10
N LEU A 47 -22.34 26.11 34.42
CA LEU A 47 -22.89 26.50 33.14
C LEU A 47 -23.77 27.76 33.30
N PRO A 48 -23.86 28.61 32.26
CA PRO A 48 -24.86 29.67 32.22
C PRO A 48 -26.25 29.12 32.50
N PRO A 49 -27.11 29.86 33.25
CA PRO A 49 -28.43 29.35 33.64
C PRO A 49 -29.31 28.83 32.49
N GLU A 50 -29.21 29.49 31.33
CA GLU A 50 -29.97 29.11 30.13
C GLU A 50 -29.52 27.75 29.58
N TRP A 51 -28.22 27.46 29.59
CA TRP A 51 -27.64 26.19 29.17
C TRP A 51 -27.92 25.09 30.19
N PHE A 52 -27.80 25.45 31.48
CA PHE A 52 -28.12 24.47 32.55
C PHE A 52 -29.58 24.03 32.49
N ALA A 53 -30.51 24.95 32.21
CA ALA A 53 -31.92 24.62 32.09
C ALA A 53 -32.24 23.70 30.92
N LEU A 54 -31.42 23.72 29.84
CA LEU A 54 -31.62 22.89 28.67
C LEU A 54 -30.96 21.50 28.80
N GLU A 55 -29.72 21.43 29.29
CA GLU A 55 -28.91 20.21 29.20
C GLU A 55 -28.24 19.82 30.53
N GLY A 56 -28.38 20.61 31.60
CA GLY A 56 -27.59 20.43 32.83
C GLY A 56 -27.80 19.07 33.48
N GLU A 57 -29.06 18.58 33.59
CA GLU A 57 -29.35 17.30 34.19
C GLU A 57 -28.85 16.13 33.34
N GLU A 58 -29.04 16.18 32.03
CA GLU A 58 -28.55 15.16 31.09
C GLU A 58 -27.02 15.10 31.09
N LEU A 59 -26.36 16.25 31.10
CA LEU A 59 -24.90 16.33 31.20
C LEU A 59 -24.39 15.72 32.52
N ALA A 60 -25.04 16.05 33.66
CA ALA A 60 -24.67 15.48 34.95
C ALA A 60 -24.83 13.95 34.97
N ALA A 61 -25.96 13.43 34.47
CA ALA A 61 -26.19 11.99 34.33
C ALA A 61 -25.15 11.31 33.45
N THR A 62 -24.82 11.93 32.30
CA THR A 62 -23.80 11.44 31.37
C THR A 62 -22.41 11.40 32.02
N LEU A 63 -22.03 12.44 32.78
CA LEU A 63 -20.75 12.49 33.49
C LEU A 63 -20.65 11.44 34.58
N ARG A 64 -21.74 11.18 35.33
CA ARG A 64 -21.80 10.08 36.31
C ARG A 64 -21.59 8.72 35.65
N ALA A 65 -22.32 8.45 34.57
CA ALA A 65 -22.15 7.21 33.81
C ALA A 65 -20.70 7.02 33.30
N ARG A 66 -20.11 8.06 32.73
CA ARG A 66 -18.70 8.03 32.29
C ARG A 66 -17.71 7.81 33.42
N ARG A 67 -17.94 8.44 34.58
CA ARG A 67 -17.13 8.20 35.77
C ARG A 67 -17.19 6.73 36.21
N ASP A 68 -18.38 6.15 36.21
CA ASP A 68 -18.58 4.76 36.64
C ASP A 68 -17.93 3.77 35.68
N GLU A 69 -17.78 4.13 34.41
CA GLU A 69 -17.10 3.36 33.37
C GLU A 69 -15.57 3.56 33.36
N LEU A 70 -14.99 4.49 34.14
CA LEU A 70 -13.54 4.77 34.12
C LEU A 70 -12.65 3.53 34.28
N PRO A 71 -12.92 2.58 35.21
CA PRO A 71 -12.09 1.38 35.34
C PRO A 71 -12.11 0.51 34.10
N PHE A 72 -13.30 0.34 33.47
CA PHE A 72 -13.44 -0.41 32.23
C PHE A 72 -12.69 0.27 31.07
N ALA A 73 -12.91 1.57 30.89
CA ALA A 73 -12.24 2.35 29.85
C ALA A 73 -10.70 2.36 30.01
N SER A 74 -10.23 2.41 31.27
CA SER A 74 -8.80 2.31 31.59
C SER A 74 -8.22 0.94 31.21
N ALA A 75 -8.92 -0.14 31.55
CA ALA A 75 -8.49 -1.50 31.22
C ALA A 75 -8.43 -1.74 29.69
N GLU A 76 -9.42 -1.23 28.95
CA GLU A 76 -9.44 -1.30 27.48
C GLU A 76 -8.28 -0.51 26.85
N LEU A 77 -8.03 0.72 27.34
CA LEU A 77 -6.93 1.53 26.84
C LEU A 77 -5.57 0.90 27.17
N TYR A 78 -5.40 0.41 28.40
CA TYR A 78 -4.22 -0.34 28.80
C TYR A 78 -3.97 -1.53 27.87
N GLY A 79 -5.00 -2.35 27.57
CA GLY A 79 -4.91 -3.49 26.68
C GLY A 79 -4.44 -3.12 25.26
N LEU A 80 -4.70 -1.90 24.82
CA LEU A 80 -4.21 -1.40 23.53
C LEU A 80 -2.73 -1.00 23.59
N VAL A 81 -2.31 -0.22 24.61
CA VAL A 81 -0.94 0.29 24.70
C VAL A 81 0.05 -0.74 25.22
N ALA A 82 -0.40 -1.69 26.03
CA ALA A 82 0.44 -2.74 26.62
C ALA A 82 0.74 -3.90 25.65
N ARG A 83 0.03 -3.98 24.51
CA ARG A 83 0.17 -5.12 23.60
C ARG A 83 1.51 -5.18 22.87
N GLU A 84 2.05 -4.02 22.49
CA GLU A 84 3.36 -3.87 21.83
C GLU A 84 4.05 -2.69 22.51
N VAL A 85 4.94 -2.96 23.45
CA VAL A 85 5.57 -1.95 24.31
C VAL A 85 6.93 -1.56 23.80
N GLU A 86 7.24 -0.27 23.83
CA GLU A 86 8.57 0.28 23.57
C GLU A 86 9.21 0.66 24.89
N VAL A 87 10.45 0.23 25.07
CA VAL A 87 11.34 0.58 26.19
C VAL A 87 12.53 1.28 25.59
N HIS A 88 12.83 2.47 26.07
CA HIS A 88 13.91 3.29 25.56
C HIS A 88 15.03 3.41 26.60
N ALA A 89 16.23 2.98 26.20
CA ALA A 89 17.47 3.24 26.92
C ALA A 89 17.98 4.67 26.65
N THR A 90 19.24 4.95 26.88
CA THR A 90 19.83 6.28 26.72
C THR A 90 20.73 6.37 25.47
N ASP A 91 21.37 7.52 25.25
CA ASP A 91 22.44 7.67 24.25
C ASP A 91 23.84 7.40 24.86
N GLN A 92 23.90 6.77 26.05
CA GLN A 92 25.13 6.35 26.72
C GLN A 92 25.17 4.83 26.76
N ALA A 93 26.33 4.27 27.11
CA ALA A 93 26.44 2.82 27.29
C ALA A 93 25.48 2.31 28.38
N ASP A 94 24.58 1.42 28.00
CA ASP A 94 23.56 0.85 28.86
C ASP A 94 23.70 -0.68 28.99
N ARG A 95 23.18 -1.22 30.08
CA ARG A 95 23.02 -2.65 30.28
C ARG A 95 21.56 -2.99 30.46
N ALA A 96 21.06 -3.90 29.62
CA ALA A 96 19.71 -4.43 29.70
C ALA A 96 19.74 -5.92 30.05
N ASP A 97 19.11 -6.29 31.16
CA ASP A 97 18.89 -7.68 31.58
C ASP A 97 17.45 -8.07 31.21
N ILE A 98 17.29 -9.16 30.46
CA ILE A 98 16.03 -9.66 29.90
C ILE A 98 15.85 -11.09 30.40
N ASP A 99 15.06 -11.28 31.45
CA ASP A 99 14.85 -12.60 32.07
C ASP A 99 13.52 -13.19 31.62
N ARG A 100 13.59 -14.33 30.95
CA ARG A 100 12.43 -15.11 30.49
C ARG A 100 12.04 -16.12 31.56
N LEU A 101 10.81 -15.98 32.06
CA LEU A 101 10.33 -16.79 33.17
C LEU A 101 9.52 -18.00 32.68
N PRO A 102 9.41 -19.08 33.48
CA PRO A 102 8.72 -20.30 33.08
C PRO A 102 7.22 -20.12 32.79
N ASP A 103 6.58 -19.08 33.35
CA ASP A 103 5.19 -18.71 33.10
C ASP A 103 4.99 -17.94 31.77
N GLY A 104 6.06 -17.78 30.99
CA GLY A 104 6.08 -17.06 29.72
C GLY A 104 6.16 -15.53 29.86
N SER A 105 6.22 -15.00 31.08
CA SER A 105 6.48 -13.58 31.31
C SER A 105 7.95 -13.24 31.06
N VAL A 106 8.20 -11.96 30.80
CA VAL A 106 9.55 -11.43 30.56
C VAL A 106 9.78 -10.27 31.52
N ASP A 107 10.84 -10.35 32.31
CA ASP A 107 11.30 -9.26 33.16
C ASP A 107 12.40 -8.49 32.44
N VAL A 108 12.26 -7.18 32.34
CA VAL A 108 13.23 -6.29 31.68
C VAL A 108 13.73 -5.27 32.66
N THR A 109 15.04 -5.22 32.86
CA THR A 109 15.72 -4.27 33.73
C THR A 109 16.78 -3.54 32.93
N VAL A 110 16.84 -2.21 33.02
CA VAL A 110 17.84 -1.39 32.31
C VAL A 110 18.60 -0.52 33.30
N HIS A 111 19.93 -0.58 33.23
CA HIS A 111 20.88 0.17 34.05
C HIS A 111 21.84 0.96 33.15
N SER A 112 22.47 1.98 33.72
CA SER A 112 23.69 2.52 33.12
C SER A 112 24.81 1.47 33.16
N ALA A 113 25.51 1.28 32.04
CA ALA A 113 26.67 0.37 32.02
C ALA A 113 27.80 0.82 32.97
N ALA A 114 27.88 2.11 33.28
CA ALA A 114 28.84 2.64 34.23
C ALA A 114 28.52 2.24 35.70
N ASP A 115 27.27 1.96 36.04
CA ASP A 115 26.81 1.51 37.35
C ASP A 115 25.79 0.35 37.23
N PRO A 116 26.23 -0.84 36.83
CA PRO A 116 25.33 -1.97 36.58
C PRO A 116 24.75 -2.61 37.86
N ARG A 117 25.16 -2.15 39.04
CA ARG A 117 24.62 -2.59 40.34
C ARG A 117 23.82 -1.48 41.04
N GLY A 118 23.77 -0.30 40.43
CA GLY A 118 22.96 0.83 40.90
C GLY A 118 21.46 0.62 40.69
N TRP A 119 20.69 1.61 41.04
CA TRP A 119 19.24 1.56 40.79
C TRP A 119 18.95 1.55 39.29
N PRO A 120 18.12 0.59 38.83
CA PRO A 120 17.70 0.59 37.43
C PRO A 120 16.85 1.84 37.18
N TYR A 121 17.04 2.48 36.03
CA TYR A 121 16.14 3.54 35.60
C TYR A 121 14.91 3.01 34.90
N PHE A 122 14.90 1.71 34.52
CA PHE A 122 13.73 1.00 34.06
C PHE A 122 13.70 -0.41 34.64
N HIS A 123 12.53 -0.83 35.14
CA HIS A 123 12.24 -2.22 35.53
C HIS A 123 10.77 -2.51 35.36
N ARG A 124 10.45 -3.55 34.58
CA ARG A 124 9.08 -4.00 34.41
C ARG A 124 9.00 -5.46 34.01
N ARG A 125 8.04 -6.17 34.60
CA ARG A 125 7.61 -7.50 34.18
C ARG A 125 6.45 -7.41 33.20
N PHE A 126 6.57 -8.10 32.06
CA PHE A 126 5.60 -8.17 30.99
C PHE A 126 4.94 -9.55 31.00
N PHE A 127 3.60 -9.60 30.94
CA PHE A 127 2.83 -10.83 31.00
C PHE A 127 2.28 -11.20 29.62
N PRO A 128 2.31 -12.51 29.21
CA PRO A 128 1.89 -12.95 27.87
C PRO A 128 0.40 -12.71 27.58
N GLY A 129 -0.45 -12.58 28.61
CA GLY A 129 -1.86 -12.21 28.48
C GLY A 129 -2.10 -10.73 28.14
N GLU A 130 -1.10 -9.87 28.35
CA GLU A 130 -1.17 -8.42 28.15
C GLU A 130 -0.28 -7.97 27.00
N THR A 131 0.97 -8.46 26.97
CA THR A 131 2.02 -8.03 26.04
C THR A 131 2.41 -9.15 25.09
N ARG A 132 2.38 -8.85 23.79
CA ARG A 132 2.79 -9.75 22.73
C ARG A 132 4.23 -9.52 22.28
N GLU A 133 4.66 -8.25 22.32
CA GLU A 133 5.95 -7.81 21.80
C GLU A 133 6.54 -6.70 22.68
N VAL A 134 7.81 -6.87 23.08
CA VAL A 134 8.60 -5.81 23.71
C VAL A 134 9.68 -5.37 22.73
N ARG A 135 9.85 -4.06 22.56
CA ARG A 135 10.85 -3.42 21.72
C ARG A 135 11.77 -2.59 22.60
N LEU A 136 12.98 -3.07 22.78
CA LEU A 136 14.00 -2.38 23.54
C LEU A 136 14.91 -1.60 22.58
N TYR A 137 14.86 -0.28 22.63
CA TYR A 137 15.72 0.63 21.87
C TYR A 137 16.90 1.05 22.73
N LEU A 138 18.09 0.64 22.35
CA LEU A 138 19.33 0.98 23.08
C LEU A 138 19.86 2.35 22.68
N HIS A 139 19.49 2.85 21.48
CA HIS A 139 19.84 4.16 20.91
C HIS A 139 21.31 4.32 20.56
N GLY A 140 22.14 4.82 21.47
CA GLY A 140 23.56 5.07 21.23
C GLY A 140 24.39 4.72 22.45
N GLY A 141 25.66 4.45 22.22
CA GLY A 141 26.56 3.92 23.23
C GLY A 141 27.06 2.53 22.83
N ASP A 142 27.97 1.95 23.60
CA ASP A 142 28.37 0.55 23.48
C ASP A 142 27.56 -0.26 24.48
N ASP A 143 26.43 -0.80 24.03
CA ASP A 143 25.40 -1.38 24.88
C ASP A 143 25.54 -2.89 25.05
N LEU A 144 25.07 -3.40 26.19
CA LEU A 144 25.04 -4.83 26.50
C LEU A 144 23.62 -5.29 26.83
N ALA A 145 23.05 -6.18 26.01
CA ALA A 145 21.81 -6.87 26.31
C ALA A 145 22.08 -8.33 26.69
N LEU A 146 21.59 -8.77 27.86
CA LEU A 146 21.71 -10.11 28.37
C LEU A 146 20.33 -10.76 28.40
N VAL A 147 20.16 -11.86 27.71
CA VAL A 147 18.93 -12.67 27.71
C VAL A 147 19.17 -13.96 28.44
N SER A 148 18.32 -14.26 29.41
CA SER A 148 18.42 -15.49 30.22
C SER A 148 17.06 -16.14 30.43
N GLY A 149 17.04 -17.35 31.02
CA GLY A 149 15.87 -18.03 31.54
C GLY A 149 15.22 -19.04 30.59
N ALA A 150 13.88 -19.16 30.62
CA ALA A 150 13.14 -20.21 29.94
C ALA A 150 13.01 -19.97 28.43
N PRO A 151 13.09 -21.01 27.59
CA PRO A 151 12.94 -20.85 26.14
C PRO A 151 11.49 -20.49 25.74
N GLY A 152 11.34 -19.70 24.69
CA GLY A 152 10.04 -19.36 24.09
C GLY A 152 9.38 -18.10 24.67
N GLY A 153 8.04 -18.07 24.68
CA GLY A 153 7.26 -16.95 25.23
C GLY A 153 7.14 -15.75 24.29
N MET A 154 7.17 -14.55 24.87
CA MET A 154 6.95 -13.26 24.23
C MET A 154 8.08 -12.90 23.25
N LEU A 155 7.72 -12.19 22.17
CA LEU A 155 8.72 -11.67 21.24
C LEU A 155 9.42 -10.45 21.83
N VAL A 156 10.75 -10.50 21.90
CA VAL A 156 11.58 -9.37 22.31
C VAL A 156 12.42 -8.93 21.12
N ARG A 157 12.37 -7.64 20.80
CA ARG A 157 13.23 -7.01 19.80
C ARG A 157 14.21 -6.11 20.51
N VAL A 158 15.48 -6.35 20.30
CA VAL A 158 16.55 -5.48 20.78
C VAL A 158 17.09 -4.71 19.58
N ILE A 159 17.00 -3.39 19.64
CA ILE A 159 17.42 -2.47 18.59
C ILE A 159 18.67 -1.76 19.08
N GLY A 160 19.84 -2.18 18.63
CA GLY A 160 21.14 -1.65 19.04
C GLY A 160 21.23 -0.14 18.80
N GLY A 161 21.22 0.27 17.55
CA GLY A 161 21.27 1.69 17.22
C GLY A 161 22.64 2.15 16.78
N GLY A 162 23.34 2.95 17.59
CA GLY A 162 24.68 3.45 17.26
C GLY A 162 25.69 3.07 18.32
N GLY A 163 26.89 2.67 17.91
CA GLY A 163 27.92 2.15 18.80
C GLY A 163 28.27 0.71 18.48
N SER A 164 28.97 0.04 19.39
CA SER A 164 29.29 -1.40 19.31
C SER A 164 28.48 -2.15 20.35
N ASP A 165 27.31 -2.66 19.93
CA ASP A 165 26.37 -3.31 20.82
C ASP A 165 26.63 -4.80 20.96
N GLU A 166 26.45 -5.35 22.15
CA GLU A 166 26.60 -6.79 22.39
C GLU A 166 25.28 -7.38 22.90
N LEU A 167 24.83 -8.47 22.24
CA LEU A 167 23.75 -9.29 22.74
C LEU A 167 24.28 -10.67 23.11
N ARG A 168 24.04 -11.09 24.36
CA ARG A 168 24.29 -12.46 24.83
C ARG A 168 22.97 -13.13 25.18
N ASP A 169 22.64 -14.21 24.47
CA ASP A 169 21.42 -14.99 24.72
C ASP A 169 21.74 -16.39 25.22
N GLY A 170 21.52 -16.59 26.53
CA GLY A 170 21.62 -17.87 27.19
C GLY A 170 20.29 -18.63 27.31
N ALA A 171 19.19 -18.09 26.80
CA ALA A 171 17.85 -18.67 26.98
C ALA A 171 17.47 -19.71 25.93
N ASP A 172 18.20 -19.82 24.81
CA ASP A 172 17.83 -20.67 23.64
C ASP A 172 16.35 -20.55 23.25
N ASP A 173 15.89 -19.33 23.08
CA ASP A 173 14.47 -18.97 22.94
C ASP A 173 13.87 -19.26 21.57
N ARG A 174 14.57 -20.00 20.70
CA ARG A 174 14.16 -20.41 19.34
C ARG A 174 13.76 -19.24 18.47
N GLY A 175 14.48 -18.12 18.58
CA GLY A 175 14.29 -16.90 17.79
C GLY A 175 13.10 -16.05 18.26
N ARG A 176 12.75 -16.12 19.51
CA ARG A 176 11.85 -15.14 20.15
C ARG A 176 12.58 -13.87 20.54
N THR A 177 13.91 -13.88 20.58
CA THR A 177 14.74 -12.68 20.59
C THR A 177 15.22 -12.36 19.19
N VAL A 178 15.08 -11.09 18.77
CA VAL A 178 15.55 -10.61 17.47
C VAL A 178 16.40 -9.38 17.70
N PHE A 179 17.66 -9.44 17.29
CA PHE A 179 18.60 -8.33 17.38
C PHE A 179 18.66 -7.56 16.07
N TYR A 180 18.55 -6.25 16.16
CA TYR A 180 18.60 -5.33 15.01
C TYR A 180 19.83 -4.42 15.15
N ASP A 181 20.85 -4.67 14.32
CA ASP A 181 22.01 -3.81 14.21
C ASP A 181 22.30 -3.50 12.74
N SER A 182 21.88 -2.33 12.30
CA SER A 182 21.99 -1.90 10.90
C SER A 182 23.27 -1.12 10.59
N ARG A 183 24.05 -0.75 11.59
CA ARG A 183 25.30 0.03 11.40
C ARG A 183 26.54 -0.82 11.42
N GLY A 184 26.42 -2.07 11.85
CA GLY A 184 27.51 -3.07 11.84
C GLY A 184 28.59 -2.77 12.87
N GLY A 185 28.81 -3.66 13.77
CA GLY A 185 29.72 -3.56 14.92
C GLY A 185 29.21 -4.36 16.09
N GLY A 186 27.92 -4.68 16.05
CA GLY A 186 27.27 -5.47 17.09
C GLY A 186 27.73 -6.91 17.10
N ARG A 187 27.92 -7.43 18.31
CA ARG A 187 28.31 -8.83 18.56
C ARG A 187 27.12 -9.59 19.13
N VAL A 188 26.88 -10.78 18.61
CA VAL A 188 25.85 -11.69 19.12
C VAL A 188 26.49 -12.99 19.57
N ASP A 189 26.22 -13.38 20.82
CA ASP A 189 26.58 -14.66 21.39
C ASP A 189 25.30 -15.39 21.81
N GLY A 190 25.06 -16.57 21.27
CA GLY A 190 23.87 -17.38 21.51
C GLY A 190 23.26 -17.96 20.23
N SER A 191 22.79 -19.20 20.30
CA SER A 191 22.30 -19.97 19.14
C SER A 191 20.83 -19.70 18.80
N GLY A 192 20.05 -19.13 19.72
CA GLY A 192 18.61 -18.89 19.60
C GLY A 192 18.23 -17.57 18.95
N VAL A 193 19.15 -16.62 18.82
CA VAL A 193 18.88 -15.25 18.36
C VAL A 193 18.75 -15.17 16.85
N ARG A 194 17.76 -14.43 16.37
CA ARG A 194 17.72 -13.96 14.99
C ARG A 194 18.35 -12.57 14.88
N VAL A 195 19.26 -12.40 13.93
CA VAL A 195 19.94 -11.13 13.68
C VAL A 195 19.42 -10.50 12.39
N ASP A 196 19.13 -9.20 12.41
CA ASP A 196 18.75 -8.41 11.24
C ASP A 196 19.69 -7.20 11.11
N THR A 197 20.67 -7.32 10.22
CA THR A 197 21.67 -6.27 9.95
C THR A 197 21.28 -5.33 8.80
N ARG A 198 20.07 -5.47 8.23
CA ARG A 198 19.65 -4.66 7.10
C ARG A 198 19.46 -3.20 7.51
N PRO A 199 19.97 -2.27 6.71
CA PRO A 199 19.71 -0.86 6.93
C PRO A 199 18.21 -0.59 6.97
N TRP A 200 17.77 0.13 7.98
CA TRP A 200 16.40 0.61 8.10
C TRP A 200 16.36 2.13 8.00
N THR A 201 15.67 2.63 6.99
CA THR A 201 15.33 4.05 6.89
C THR A 201 13.84 4.16 7.16
N PRO A 202 13.43 4.94 8.16
CA PRO A 202 12.02 5.22 8.39
C PRO A 202 11.41 5.78 7.11
N PRO A 203 10.21 5.34 6.70
CA PRO A 203 9.52 5.93 5.56
C PRO A 203 9.33 7.43 5.80
N ALA A 204 9.47 8.22 4.73
CA ALA A 204 9.20 9.65 4.80
C ALA A 204 7.76 9.89 5.32
N MET A 205 7.59 10.90 6.14
CA MET A 205 6.28 11.32 6.61
C MET A 205 5.43 11.74 5.41
N THR A 206 4.35 11.01 5.16
CA THR A 206 3.51 11.19 3.98
C THR A 206 2.29 12.08 4.22
N SER A 207 2.11 12.56 5.45
CA SER A 207 0.98 13.41 5.81
C SER A 207 1.42 14.86 6.10
N LEU A 208 0.55 15.81 5.77
CA LEU A 208 0.71 17.23 6.14
C LEU A 208 0.83 17.44 7.66
N VAL A 209 0.37 16.49 8.45
CA VAL A 209 0.36 16.54 9.93
C VAL A 209 1.59 15.88 10.54
N GLY A 210 2.49 15.31 9.73
CA GLY A 210 3.79 14.83 10.20
C GLY A 210 3.78 13.57 11.06
N ASN A 211 2.73 12.77 11.03
CA ASN A 211 2.69 11.53 11.79
C ASN A 211 3.58 10.46 11.15
N PRO A 212 4.45 9.80 11.92
CA PRO A 212 5.22 8.66 11.42
C PRO A 212 4.27 7.52 11.01
N PRO A 213 4.67 6.69 10.04
CA PRO A 213 3.88 5.53 9.66
C PRO A 213 3.67 4.61 10.86
N ARG A 214 2.41 4.29 11.14
CA ARG A 214 2.04 3.42 12.25
C ARG A 214 2.63 2.02 12.08
N ASP A 215 3.27 1.50 13.12
CA ASP A 215 3.93 0.19 13.11
C ASP A 215 3.42 -0.78 14.18
N TRP A 216 2.27 -0.48 14.78
CA TRP A 216 1.64 -1.24 15.86
C TRP A 216 0.12 -1.32 15.74
N GLY A 217 -0.49 -2.35 16.35
CA GLY A 217 -1.93 -2.54 16.40
C GLY A 217 -2.61 -2.80 15.06
N SER A 218 -3.88 -2.49 14.98
CA SER A 218 -4.71 -2.68 13.79
C SER A 218 -5.71 -1.54 13.60
N ALA A 219 -6.26 -1.46 12.41
CA ALA A 219 -7.39 -0.59 12.09
C ALA A 219 -8.37 -1.33 11.21
N SER A 220 -9.65 -1.03 11.37
CA SER A 220 -10.72 -1.55 10.51
C SER A 220 -11.64 -0.43 10.09
N THR A 221 -12.09 -0.50 8.83
CA THR A 221 -13.11 0.38 8.27
C THR A 221 -14.14 -0.53 7.63
N LEU A 222 -15.38 -0.52 8.13
CA LEU A 222 -16.43 -1.41 7.62
C LEU A 222 -16.90 -0.98 6.23
N LEU A 223 -17.06 0.31 6.02
CA LEU A 223 -17.58 0.89 4.78
C LEU A 223 -16.51 1.80 4.17
N ALA A 224 -15.39 1.22 3.70
CA ALA A 224 -14.37 1.97 3.00
C ALA A 224 -14.86 2.27 1.57
N PRO A 225 -14.99 3.55 1.19
CA PRO A 225 -15.43 3.92 -0.15
C PRO A 225 -14.35 3.63 -1.17
N TYR A 226 -14.78 3.35 -2.39
CA TYR A 226 -13.94 3.15 -3.56
C TYR A 226 -14.58 3.83 -4.76
N ALA A 227 -13.79 4.48 -5.59
CA ALA A 227 -14.21 5.02 -6.87
C ALA A 227 -13.04 4.97 -7.85
N THR A 228 -13.32 4.59 -9.08
CA THR A 228 -12.38 4.59 -10.18
C THR A 228 -13.10 4.86 -11.49
N TRP A 229 -12.34 5.15 -12.54
CA TRP A 229 -12.83 5.18 -13.91
C TRP A 229 -12.17 4.04 -14.67
N GLU A 230 -12.96 3.14 -15.25
CA GLU A 230 -12.50 2.05 -16.08
C GLU A 230 -12.76 2.35 -17.56
N LEU A 231 -11.74 2.09 -18.39
CA LEU A 231 -11.87 2.28 -19.83
C LEU A 231 -12.90 1.28 -20.37
N ASN A 232 -13.71 1.66 -21.33
CA ASN A 232 -14.86 0.95 -21.87
C ASN A 232 -16.09 0.82 -20.95
N VAL A 233 -15.97 1.02 -19.63
CA VAL A 233 -17.05 0.85 -18.64
C VAL A 233 -17.53 2.19 -18.08
N GLY A 234 -16.60 3.13 -17.86
CA GLY A 234 -16.90 4.40 -17.21
C GLY A 234 -16.67 4.37 -15.69
N PRO A 235 -17.50 5.11 -14.91
CA PRO A 235 -17.34 5.20 -13.48
C PRO A 235 -17.70 3.87 -12.80
N VAL A 236 -16.82 3.42 -11.91
CA VAL A 236 -17.06 2.28 -11.03
C VAL A 236 -16.94 2.74 -9.58
N VAL A 237 -17.97 2.55 -8.82
CA VAL A 237 -18.00 2.86 -7.39
C VAL A 237 -18.09 1.59 -6.57
N GLY A 238 -17.66 1.65 -5.35
CA GLY A 238 -17.68 0.47 -4.49
C GLY A 238 -17.59 0.81 -3.01
N VAL A 239 -17.92 -0.17 -2.19
CA VAL A 239 -17.84 -0.06 -0.74
C VAL A 239 -17.55 -1.44 -0.14
N GLY A 240 -16.88 -1.46 1.00
CA GLY A 240 -16.68 -2.70 1.73
C GLY A 240 -15.67 -2.62 2.85
N PRO A 241 -15.52 -3.69 3.63
CA PRO A 241 -14.62 -3.71 4.76
C PRO A 241 -13.16 -3.75 4.34
N VAL A 242 -12.36 -2.97 5.06
CA VAL A 242 -10.90 -3.01 4.99
C VAL A 242 -10.37 -3.21 6.39
N TRP A 243 -9.58 -4.24 6.58
CA TRP A 243 -8.84 -4.50 7.78
C TRP A 243 -7.34 -4.38 7.53
N THR A 244 -6.64 -3.67 8.42
CA THR A 244 -5.21 -3.40 8.31
C THR A 244 -4.54 -3.72 9.63
N ARG A 245 -3.49 -4.53 9.60
CA ARG A 245 -2.60 -4.78 10.73
C ARG A 245 -1.25 -4.11 10.46
N TYR A 246 -0.81 -3.36 11.42
CA TYR A 246 0.51 -2.73 11.38
C TYR A 246 1.55 -3.62 12.05
N GLY A 247 2.84 -3.31 11.91
CA GLY A 247 3.88 -4.09 12.53
C GLY A 247 5.26 -3.49 12.34
N PHE A 248 6.14 -3.82 13.25
CA PHE A 248 7.50 -3.32 13.32
C PHE A 248 8.24 -3.41 12.00
N ARG A 249 8.76 -2.27 11.53
CA ARG A 249 9.51 -2.11 10.26
C ARG A 249 8.78 -2.63 9.00
N ARG A 250 7.45 -2.60 8.98
CA ARG A 250 6.61 -3.05 7.86
C ARG A 250 5.65 -1.95 7.38
N ALA A 251 6.21 -0.82 6.97
CA ALA A 251 5.43 0.28 6.43
C ALA A 251 4.91 -0.02 5.01
N PRO A 252 3.74 0.53 4.60
CA PRO A 252 2.78 1.30 5.38
C PRO A 252 1.91 0.43 6.29
N TYR A 253 1.95 -0.90 6.18
CA TYR A 253 1.26 -1.91 6.99
C TYR A 253 1.97 -3.26 6.91
N ALA A 254 1.71 -4.13 7.88
CA ALA A 254 2.19 -5.51 7.88
C ALA A 254 1.30 -6.44 7.07
N GLU A 255 -0.02 -6.23 7.16
CA GLU A 255 -1.03 -7.04 6.50
C GLU A 255 -2.28 -6.19 6.25
N ARG A 256 -2.91 -6.39 5.11
CA ARG A 256 -4.15 -5.71 4.74
C ARG A 256 -5.05 -6.65 3.97
N VAL A 257 -6.31 -6.70 4.39
CA VAL A 257 -7.40 -7.40 3.70
C VAL A 257 -8.45 -6.38 3.33
N GLY A 258 -8.92 -6.42 2.10
CA GLY A 258 -10.02 -5.58 1.65
C GLY A 258 -10.99 -6.39 0.81
N LEU A 259 -12.26 -6.30 1.12
CA LEU A 259 -13.36 -6.80 0.31
C LEU A 259 -14.18 -5.62 -0.17
N ARG A 260 -14.60 -5.61 -1.42
CA ARG A 260 -15.41 -4.54 -2.01
C ARG A 260 -16.54 -5.12 -2.83
N LEU A 261 -17.71 -4.58 -2.66
CA LEU A 261 -18.79 -4.70 -3.63
C LEU A 261 -18.65 -3.53 -4.61
N LEU A 262 -18.80 -3.82 -5.90
CA LEU A 262 -18.60 -2.88 -6.99
C LEU A 262 -19.92 -2.68 -7.75
N TRP A 263 -20.11 -1.48 -8.24
CA TRP A 263 -21.22 -1.12 -9.10
C TRP A 263 -20.74 -0.18 -10.22
N ALA A 264 -21.07 -0.53 -11.46
CA ALA A 264 -20.83 0.26 -12.66
C ALA A 264 -22.18 0.85 -13.12
N PRO A 265 -22.49 2.13 -12.81
CA PRO A 265 -23.79 2.72 -13.10
C PRO A 265 -24.13 2.72 -14.59
N THR A 266 -23.14 2.95 -15.45
CA THR A 266 -23.32 3.04 -16.91
C THR A 266 -23.81 1.73 -17.52
N GLU A 267 -23.24 0.62 -17.08
CA GLU A 267 -23.57 -0.74 -17.54
C GLU A 267 -24.63 -1.43 -16.67
N SER A 268 -25.11 -0.76 -15.62
CA SER A 268 -25.94 -1.42 -14.59
C SER A 268 -25.27 -2.68 -14.01
N GLY A 269 -23.94 -2.74 -14.08
CA GLY A 269 -23.14 -3.90 -13.73
C GLY A 269 -22.78 -3.96 -12.25
N ILE A 270 -22.63 -5.17 -11.73
CA ILE A 270 -22.22 -5.45 -10.36
C ILE A 270 -20.97 -6.33 -10.31
N GLY A 271 -20.22 -6.21 -9.25
CA GLY A 271 -19.03 -7.03 -9.05
C GLY A 271 -18.58 -7.10 -7.59
N ALA A 272 -17.56 -7.89 -7.36
CA ALA A 272 -16.88 -7.98 -6.08
C ALA A 272 -15.36 -8.08 -6.29
N ALA A 273 -14.60 -7.52 -5.35
CA ALA A 273 -13.14 -7.60 -5.38
C ALA A 273 -12.58 -7.92 -4.00
N LEU A 274 -11.60 -8.83 -3.96
CA LEU A 274 -10.83 -9.19 -2.78
C LEU A 274 -9.37 -8.77 -2.99
N SER A 275 -8.80 -8.13 -2.00
CA SER A 275 -7.37 -7.82 -1.96
C SER A 275 -6.78 -8.32 -0.64
N TYR A 276 -5.64 -8.98 -0.72
CA TYR A 276 -4.83 -9.39 0.41
C TYR A 276 -3.38 -9.01 0.17
N ASP A 277 -2.75 -8.40 1.15
CA ASP A 277 -1.33 -8.04 1.15
C ASP A 277 -0.71 -8.41 2.48
N ARG A 278 0.44 -9.09 2.48
CA ARG A 278 1.21 -9.41 3.68
C ARG A 278 2.69 -9.21 3.43
N LYS A 279 3.30 -8.33 4.20
CA LYS A 279 4.75 -8.14 4.23
C LYS A 279 5.40 -9.14 5.17
N LEU A 280 6.43 -9.82 4.70
CA LEU A 280 7.13 -10.82 5.50
C LEU A 280 8.05 -10.14 6.51
N THR A 281 8.15 -10.74 7.69
CA THR A 281 9.01 -10.22 8.75
C THR A 281 10.48 -10.47 8.40
N ASN A 282 11.32 -9.45 8.60
CA ASN A 282 12.77 -9.52 8.39
C ASN A 282 13.19 -9.96 6.96
N ARG A 283 12.34 -9.71 5.97
CA ARG A 283 12.63 -9.95 4.55
C ARG A 283 12.06 -8.83 3.70
N PRO A 284 12.76 -8.39 2.66
CA PRO A 284 12.22 -7.41 1.70
C PRO A 284 11.26 -8.10 0.73
N ALA A 285 10.30 -8.85 1.26
CA ALA A 285 9.39 -9.68 0.51
C ALA A 285 7.97 -9.57 1.04
N SER A 286 7.00 -9.82 0.16
CA SER A 286 5.58 -9.84 0.46
C SER A 286 4.85 -10.93 -0.33
N VAL A 287 3.68 -11.29 0.16
CA VAL A 287 2.72 -12.12 -0.56
C VAL A 287 1.48 -11.28 -0.77
N TRP A 288 0.90 -11.34 -1.96
CA TRP A 288 -0.36 -10.69 -2.23
C TRP A 288 -1.30 -11.58 -3.03
N LEU A 289 -2.61 -11.32 -2.88
CA LEU A 289 -3.68 -11.92 -3.66
C LEU A 289 -4.61 -10.80 -4.14
N ARG A 290 -4.98 -10.87 -5.40
CA ARG A 290 -6.03 -10.05 -6.01
C ARG A 290 -7.04 -10.98 -6.67
N ALA A 291 -8.30 -10.82 -6.34
CA ALA A 291 -9.39 -11.50 -7.01
C ALA A 291 -10.50 -10.50 -7.30
N ARG A 292 -11.13 -10.63 -8.45
CA ARG A 292 -12.26 -9.82 -8.88
C ARG A 292 -13.21 -10.69 -9.71
N GLY A 293 -14.50 -10.48 -9.49
CA GLY A 293 -15.56 -10.99 -10.36
C GLY A 293 -16.53 -9.86 -10.67
N SER A 294 -16.89 -9.67 -11.94
CA SER A 294 -17.84 -8.66 -12.38
C SER A 294 -18.51 -9.06 -13.68
N ASN A 295 -19.70 -8.54 -13.96
CA ASN A 295 -20.42 -8.69 -15.23
C ASN A 295 -20.33 -7.44 -16.11
N PHE A 296 -19.29 -6.63 -15.90
CA PHE A 296 -19.00 -5.41 -16.64
C PHE A 296 -17.49 -5.29 -16.99
N ASP A 297 -16.84 -6.41 -17.27
CA ASP A 297 -15.46 -6.43 -17.79
C ASP A 297 -15.49 -6.33 -19.31
N ASP A 298 -15.75 -5.13 -19.84
CA ASP A 298 -15.97 -4.91 -21.26
C ASP A 298 -14.66 -4.78 -22.04
N VAL A 299 -14.59 -5.45 -23.15
CA VAL A 299 -13.43 -5.48 -24.07
C VAL A 299 -13.84 -4.93 -25.43
N ARG A 300 -13.01 -4.07 -25.99
CA ARG A 300 -13.22 -3.57 -27.34
C ARG A 300 -12.51 -4.46 -28.36
N PHE A 301 -13.24 -4.88 -29.41
CA PHE A 301 -12.71 -5.74 -30.46
C PHE A 301 -13.21 -5.31 -31.82
N HIS A 302 -12.34 -4.69 -32.61
CA HIS A 302 -12.59 -4.27 -34.01
C HIS A 302 -12.16 -5.32 -35.04
N GLY A 303 -11.73 -6.51 -34.61
CA GLY A 303 -11.04 -7.51 -35.41
C GLY A 303 -9.52 -7.43 -35.20
N LEU A 304 -8.79 -8.24 -35.95
CA LEU A 304 -7.33 -8.29 -35.89
C LEU A 304 -6.70 -7.47 -37.03
N GLY A 305 -5.55 -6.84 -36.74
CA GLY A 305 -4.75 -6.08 -37.71
C GLY A 305 -4.88 -4.56 -37.59
N ASN A 306 -4.09 -3.85 -38.41
CA ASN A 306 -4.04 -2.39 -38.41
C ASN A 306 -5.15 -1.76 -39.27
N ASP A 307 -5.75 -2.51 -40.20
CA ASP A 307 -6.81 -2.04 -41.09
C ASP A 307 -8.21 -2.48 -40.61
N SER A 308 -8.33 -2.82 -39.33
CA SER A 308 -9.60 -3.21 -38.72
C SER A 308 -10.62 -2.06 -38.82
N PRO A 309 -11.90 -2.37 -39.11
CA PRO A 309 -12.92 -1.38 -39.41
C PRO A 309 -13.19 -0.44 -38.22
N ASP A 310 -13.59 0.78 -38.54
CA ASP A 310 -14.17 1.71 -37.59
C ASP A 310 -15.64 1.94 -37.92
N ASP A 311 -16.44 2.25 -36.91
CA ASP A 311 -17.85 2.59 -37.02
C ASP A 311 -18.11 3.85 -36.18
N PRO A 312 -18.85 4.83 -36.70
CA PRO A 312 -19.31 5.96 -35.90
C PRO A 312 -20.06 5.56 -34.63
N ASP A 313 -20.76 4.41 -34.67
CA ASP A 313 -21.35 3.76 -33.49
C ASP A 313 -20.27 2.95 -32.76
N ASN A 314 -19.56 3.65 -31.88
CA ASN A 314 -18.43 3.12 -31.13
C ASN A 314 -18.78 1.89 -30.25
N ASP A 315 -20.05 1.75 -29.85
CA ASP A 315 -20.53 0.63 -29.02
C ASP A 315 -20.74 -0.64 -29.85
N ALA A 316 -20.69 -0.53 -31.20
CA ALA A 316 -20.75 -1.69 -32.07
C ALA A 316 -19.65 -2.74 -31.83
N PHE A 317 -18.48 -2.28 -31.40
CA PHE A 317 -17.29 -3.10 -31.15
C PHE A 317 -17.06 -3.48 -29.69
N LEU A 318 -17.98 -3.08 -28.79
CA LEU A 318 -17.90 -3.42 -27.37
C LEU A 318 -18.43 -4.82 -27.14
N VAL A 319 -17.62 -5.67 -26.51
CA VAL A 319 -17.97 -7.02 -26.09
C VAL A 319 -18.09 -7.01 -24.56
N SER A 320 -19.32 -7.01 -24.08
CA SER A 320 -19.60 -7.12 -22.65
C SER A 320 -19.41 -8.57 -22.20
N GLN A 321 -18.75 -8.77 -21.07
CA GLN A 321 -18.45 -10.09 -20.56
C GLN A 321 -18.52 -10.17 -19.04
N THR A 322 -18.87 -11.35 -18.54
CA THR A 322 -18.69 -11.70 -17.12
C THR A 322 -17.32 -12.34 -16.95
N GLN A 323 -16.52 -11.79 -16.04
CA GLN A 323 -15.21 -12.33 -15.77
C GLN A 323 -14.98 -12.52 -14.27
N VAL A 324 -14.38 -13.66 -13.91
CA VAL A 324 -13.80 -13.91 -12.59
C VAL A 324 -12.32 -14.16 -12.77
N ARG A 325 -11.48 -13.35 -12.15
CA ARG A 325 -10.01 -13.47 -12.23
C ARG A 325 -9.38 -13.46 -10.86
N ALA A 326 -8.31 -14.22 -10.69
CA ALA A 326 -7.53 -14.26 -9.47
C ALA A 326 -6.05 -14.41 -9.80
N GLN A 327 -5.23 -13.71 -9.03
CA GLN A 327 -3.78 -13.81 -9.09
C GLN A 327 -3.22 -13.70 -7.67
N ALA A 328 -2.31 -14.61 -7.31
CA ALA A 328 -1.50 -14.49 -6.12
C ALA A 328 -0.03 -14.43 -6.52
N ALA A 329 0.79 -13.76 -5.74
CA ALA A 329 2.22 -13.73 -6.02
C ALA A 329 3.06 -13.60 -4.75
N TYR A 330 4.25 -14.16 -4.83
CA TYR A 330 5.37 -13.84 -3.99
C TYR A 330 6.18 -12.72 -4.64
N GLU A 331 6.37 -11.64 -3.91
CA GLU A 331 7.07 -10.46 -4.37
C GLU A 331 8.33 -10.24 -3.52
N VAL A 332 9.45 -9.95 -4.16
CA VAL A 332 10.69 -9.53 -3.51
C VAL A 332 11.15 -8.17 -4.02
N ARG A 333 11.73 -7.39 -3.13
CA ARG A 333 12.34 -6.09 -3.42
C ARG A 333 13.80 -6.09 -2.97
N PRO A 334 14.72 -6.60 -3.80
CA PRO A 334 16.16 -6.64 -3.47
C PRO A 334 16.72 -5.25 -3.19
N SER A 335 16.15 -4.23 -3.79
CA SER A 335 16.42 -2.82 -3.52
C SER A 335 15.13 -2.00 -3.58
N PRO A 336 15.12 -0.74 -3.08
CA PRO A 336 13.96 0.15 -3.22
C PRO A 336 13.54 0.40 -4.69
N ARG A 337 14.47 0.19 -5.62
CA ARG A 337 14.29 0.44 -7.05
C ARG A 337 13.95 -0.80 -7.87
N LEU A 338 14.07 -2.00 -7.29
CA LEU A 338 13.85 -3.26 -8.01
C LEU A 338 12.77 -4.10 -7.34
N ARG A 339 11.76 -4.46 -8.11
CA ARG A 339 10.64 -5.31 -7.72
C ARG A 339 10.57 -6.52 -8.64
N LEU A 340 10.46 -7.71 -8.06
CA LEU A 340 10.26 -8.97 -8.77
C LEU A 340 9.05 -9.67 -8.16
N PHE A 341 8.21 -10.27 -8.97
CA PHE A 341 7.09 -11.08 -8.47
C PHE A 341 6.80 -12.26 -9.37
N ALA A 342 6.29 -13.32 -8.78
CA ALA A 342 5.79 -14.48 -9.52
C ALA A 342 4.75 -15.24 -8.68
N GLY A 343 3.82 -15.91 -9.37
CA GLY A 343 2.83 -16.75 -8.73
C GLY A 343 1.70 -17.22 -9.65
N PRO A 344 0.74 -17.97 -9.12
CA PRO A 344 -0.39 -18.49 -9.88
C PRO A 344 -1.35 -17.38 -10.31
N ALA A 345 -1.91 -17.53 -11.49
CA ALA A 345 -2.93 -16.65 -12.06
C ALA A 345 -3.95 -17.47 -12.84
N GLY A 346 -5.19 -17.00 -12.89
CA GLY A 346 -6.23 -17.64 -13.69
C GLY A 346 -7.49 -16.81 -13.75
N SER A 347 -8.33 -17.11 -14.73
CA SER A 347 -9.63 -16.51 -14.90
C SER A 347 -10.63 -17.47 -15.50
N TRP A 348 -11.90 -17.17 -15.30
CA TRP A 348 -13.03 -17.65 -16.06
C TRP A 348 -13.69 -16.46 -16.73
N THR A 349 -14.00 -16.59 -18.03
CA THR A 349 -14.59 -15.53 -18.84
C THR A 349 -15.78 -16.12 -19.59
N ASP A 350 -16.89 -15.39 -19.54
CA ASP A 350 -18.11 -15.68 -20.29
C ASP A 350 -18.46 -14.44 -21.12
N PRO A 351 -18.06 -14.40 -22.39
CA PRO A 351 -18.44 -13.31 -23.28
C PRO A 351 -19.96 -13.37 -23.51
N GLY A 352 -20.61 -12.22 -23.36
CA GLY A 352 -22.02 -12.08 -23.68
C GLY A 352 -22.30 -12.31 -25.17
N PRO A 353 -23.53 -12.05 -25.63
CA PRO A 353 -23.89 -12.24 -27.04
C PRO A 353 -22.99 -11.44 -27.97
N LEU A 354 -22.22 -12.13 -28.79
CA LEU A 354 -21.28 -11.51 -29.73
C LEU A 354 -21.98 -11.08 -31.02
N ARG A 355 -21.56 -9.93 -31.54
CA ARG A 355 -21.96 -9.52 -32.88
C ARG A 355 -21.23 -10.36 -33.95
N ALA A 356 -21.75 -10.42 -35.16
CA ALA A 356 -21.26 -11.31 -36.23
C ALA A 356 -19.73 -11.17 -36.51
N PHE A 357 -19.13 -10.00 -36.31
CA PHE A 357 -17.71 -9.78 -36.55
C PHE A 357 -16.77 -10.45 -35.52
N ALA A 358 -17.28 -10.77 -34.35
CA ALA A 358 -16.53 -11.44 -33.27
C ALA A 358 -16.89 -12.93 -33.14
N SER A 359 -17.88 -13.43 -33.87
CA SER A 359 -18.26 -14.85 -33.86
C SER A 359 -17.25 -15.70 -34.63
N GLY A 360 -16.92 -16.87 -34.09
CA GLY A 360 -15.93 -17.79 -34.67
C GLY A 360 -14.47 -17.42 -34.39
N VAL A 361 -14.24 -16.39 -33.58
CA VAL A 361 -12.91 -16.03 -33.08
C VAL A 361 -12.67 -16.77 -31.77
N ARG A 362 -11.44 -17.25 -31.55
CA ARG A 362 -11.09 -17.97 -30.34
C ARG A 362 -11.36 -17.11 -29.10
N GLY A 363 -12.15 -17.61 -28.14
CA GLY A 363 -12.61 -16.87 -26.95
C GLY A 363 -14.00 -16.25 -27.13
N ASP A 364 -14.76 -16.65 -28.15
CA ASP A 364 -16.15 -16.25 -28.34
C ASP A 364 -17.16 -17.08 -27.52
N GLU A 365 -16.72 -18.19 -26.94
CA GLU A 365 -17.46 -18.98 -25.96
C GLU A 365 -16.87 -18.85 -24.57
N SER A 366 -17.62 -19.32 -23.56
CA SER A 366 -17.12 -19.35 -22.17
C SER A 366 -15.89 -20.21 -22.02
N PHE A 367 -14.88 -19.71 -21.38
CA PHE A 367 -13.62 -20.43 -21.16
C PHE A 367 -13.00 -20.12 -19.79
N TRP A 368 -12.12 -21.03 -19.38
CA TRP A 368 -11.21 -20.79 -18.25
C TRP A 368 -9.77 -20.81 -18.73
N GLN A 369 -8.92 -20.11 -17.99
CA GLN A 369 -7.47 -20.16 -18.14
C GLN A 369 -6.82 -20.20 -16.75
N ALA A 370 -5.78 -21.02 -16.60
CA ALA A 370 -5.03 -21.15 -15.37
C ALA A 370 -3.55 -21.38 -15.66
N GLY A 371 -2.70 -20.77 -14.87
CA GLY A 371 -1.26 -20.84 -15.08
C GLY A 371 -0.48 -20.02 -14.07
N ALA A 372 0.62 -19.43 -14.52
CA ALA A 372 1.49 -18.61 -13.71
C ALA A 372 1.82 -17.30 -14.42
N ALA A 373 1.95 -16.24 -13.63
CA ALA A 373 2.36 -14.92 -14.08
C ALA A 373 3.50 -14.38 -13.21
N GLY A 374 4.36 -13.56 -13.80
CA GLY A 374 5.45 -12.92 -13.10
C GLY A 374 5.91 -11.64 -13.78
N GLY A 375 6.76 -10.89 -13.09
CA GLY A 375 7.27 -9.65 -13.65
C GLY A 375 8.43 -9.07 -12.86
N LEU A 376 9.06 -8.09 -13.52
CA LEU A 376 10.18 -7.30 -13.04
C LEU A 376 9.85 -5.82 -13.25
N GLU A 377 10.11 -4.99 -12.25
CA GLU A 377 10.05 -3.54 -12.36
C GLU A 377 11.32 -2.93 -11.75
N ALA A 378 12.01 -2.12 -12.57
CA ALA A 378 13.15 -1.33 -12.14
C ALA A 378 12.81 0.16 -12.29
N ASP A 379 12.74 0.90 -11.17
CA ASP A 379 12.35 2.32 -11.14
C ASP A 379 13.47 3.17 -10.56
N GLY A 380 14.16 3.88 -11.47
CA GLY A 380 15.22 4.82 -11.16
C GLY A 380 14.83 6.29 -11.34
N ARG A 381 13.53 6.60 -11.43
CA ARG A 381 13.02 7.97 -11.54
C ARG A 381 13.28 8.76 -10.26
N ASP A 382 13.51 10.04 -10.42
CA ASP A 382 13.66 10.99 -9.30
C ASP A 382 12.35 11.21 -8.54
N ASP A 383 11.23 11.18 -9.24
CA ASP A 383 9.88 11.33 -8.69
C ASP A 383 8.88 10.51 -9.53
N ALA A 384 8.12 9.64 -8.90
CA ALA A 384 7.15 8.79 -9.60
C ALA A 384 5.91 9.57 -10.09
N ALA A 385 5.56 10.70 -9.43
CA ALA A 385 4.39 11.49 -9.75
C ALA A 385 4.62 12.55 -10.86
N ASP A 386 5.87 13.03 -11.01
CA ASP A 386 6.27 14.00 -12.03
C ASP A 386 7.75 13.81 -12.36
N PRO A 387 8.08 12.71 -13.06
CA PRO A 387 9.48 12.35 -13.32
C PRO A 387 10.14 13.35 -14.26
N ARG A 388 11.34 13.77 -13.89
CA ARG A 388 12.17 14.69 -14.65
C ARG A 388 13.48 14.08 -15.07
N ARG A 389 13.98 13.09 -14.33
CA ARG A 389 15.25 12.40 -14.58
C ARG A 389 15.13 10.94 -14.22
N GLY A 390 15.92 10.12 -14.90
CA GLY A 390 15.98 8.70 -14.64
C GLY A 390 15.23 7.88 -15.66
N ALA A 391 15.03 6.61 -15.35
CA ALA A 391 14.34 5.67 -16.23
C ALA A 391 13.55 4.66 -15.41
N ARG A 392 12.52 4.08 -16.05
CA ARG A 392 11.73 2.96 -15.55
C ARG A 392 11.71 1.85 -16.60
N LEU A 393 11.85 0.61 -16.15
CA LEU A 393 11.65 -0.61 -16.94
C LEU A 393 10.60 -1.46 -16.24
N ALA A 394 9.61 -1.93 -16.97
CA ALA A 394 8.64 -2.91 -16.50
C ALA A 394 8.53 -4.04 -17.52
N LEU A 395 8.66 -5.28 -17.05
CA LEU A 395 8.48 -6.49 -17.85
C LEU A 395 7.54 -7.41 -17.10
N SER A 396 6.57 -8.01 -17.80
CA SER A 396 5.72 -9.04 -17.25
C SER A 396 5.45 -10.14 -18.28
N GLY A 397 5.16 -11.33 -17.77
CA GLY A 397 4.79 -12.45 -18.61
C GLY A 397 3.89 -13.41 -17.85
N ALA A 398 3.06 -14.11 -18.59
CA ALA A 398 2.19 -15.15 -18.09
C ALA A 398 2.11 -16.31 -19.08
N GLY A 399 1.95 -17.52 -18.54
CA GLY A 399 1.69 -18.72 -19.32
C GLY A 399 0.47 -19.44 -18.79
N TYR A 400 -0.45 -19.81 -19.66
CA TYR A 400 -1.74 -20.40 -19.31
C TYR A 400 -2.03 -21.67 -20.08
N GLY A 401 -2.66 -22.65 -19.41
CA GLY A 401 -3.49 -23.66 -20.06
C GLY A 401 -4.93 -23.16 -20.10
N THR A 402 -5.70 -23.60 -21.10
CA THR A 402 -7.08 -23.15 -21.29
C THR A 402 -8.04 -24.29 -21.51
N GLY A 403 -9.33 -24.09 -21.20
CA GLY A 403 -10.42 -24.99 -21.57
C GLY A 403 -10.68 -25.08 -23.08
N MET A 404 -10.18 -24.14 -23.87
CA MET A 404 -10.30 -24.11 -25.35
C MET A 404 -9.27 -24.98 -26.07
N GLY A 405 -8.38 -25.66 -25.34
CA GLY A 405 -7.30 -26.50 -25.88
C GLY A 405 -6.05 -25.70 -26.26
N GLY A 406 -4.89 -26.26 -25.93
CA GLY A 406 -3.57 -25.67 -26.14
C GLY A 406 -3.17 -24.60 -25.13
N PRO A 407 -1.88 -24.48 -24.80
CA PRO A 407 -1.36 -23.42 -23.99
C PRO A 407 -1.16 -22.14 -24.79
N PHE A 408 -1.07 -21.02 -24.05
CA PHE A 408 -0.63 -19.76 -24.61
C PHE A 408 0.24 -18.97 -23.61
N GLY A 409 0.98 -18.02 -24.13
CA GLY A 409 1.77 -17.08 -23.36
C GLY A 409 1.44 -15.64 -23.72
N ARG A 410 1.49 -14.75 -22.72
CA ARG A 410 1.38 -13.31 -22.88
C ARG A 410 2.58 -12.62 -22.25
N PHE A 411 3.14 -11.64 -22.95
CA PHE A 411 4.29 -10.87 -22.50
C PHE A 411 4.02 -9.38 -22.72
N ASP A 412 4.40 -8.56 -21.75
CA ASP A 412 4.29 -7.11 -21.82
C ASP A 412 5.63 -6.51 -21.38
N GLY A 413 6.09 -5.49 -22.10
CA GLY A 413 7.32 -4.78 -21.79
C GLY A 413 7.16 -3.28 -22.02
N GLU A 414 7.72 -2.49 -21.11
CA GLU A 414 7.73 -1.03 -21.19
C GLU A 414 9.05 -0.47 -20.67
N VAL A 415 9.61 0.49 -21.38
CA VAL A 415 10.72 1.32 -20.93
C VAL A 415 10.36 2.79 -21.07
N ALA A 416 10.65 3.59 -20.05
CA ALA A 416 10.48 5.04 -20.10
C ALA A 416 11.74 5.74 -19.59
N GLY A 417 12.11 6.85 -20.22
CA GLY A 417 13.28 7.65 -19.87
C GLY A 417 12.94 9.13 -19.80
N TYR A 418 13.61 9.86 -18.91
CA TYR A 418 13.34 11.26 -18.62
C TYR A 418 14.63 12.05 -18.53
N ALA A 419 14.67 13.18 -19.21
CA ALA A 419 15.79 14.10 -19.18
C ALA A 419 15.30 15.55 -19.09
N SER A 420 15.76 16.27 -18.07
CA SER A 420 15.42 17.69 -17.88
C SER A 420 16.65 18.56 -18.07
N LEU A 421 16.45 19.66 -18.78
CA LEU A 421 17.42 20.72 -18.85
C LEU A 421 17.23 21.72 -17.69
N PRO A 422 18.32 22.34 -17.21
CA PRO A 422 18.20 23.42 -16.22
C PRO A 422 17.52 24.65 -16.83
N GLY A 423 16.91 25.47 -15.98
CA GLY A 423 16.27 26.71 -16.38
C GLY A 423 14.91 26.95 -15.72
N ARG A 424 14.39 28.16 -15.88
CA ARG A 424 13.13 28.59 -15.25
C ARG A 424 11.94 27.73 -15.69
N LEU A 425 11.85 27.35 -16.95
CA LEU A 425 10.78 26.51 -17.50
C LEU A 425 11.08 25.01 -17.30
N GLY A 426 12.34 24.66 -17.02
CA GLY A 426 12.80 23.29 -16.75
C GLY A 426 12.27 22.27 -17.77
N PRO A 427 12.55 22.45 -19.09
CA PRO A 427 12.00 21.55 -20.09
C PRO A 427 12.44 20.13 -19.81
N THR A 428 11.47 19.21 -19.88
CA THR A 428 11.70 17.78 -19.67
C THR A 428 11.26 17.03 -20.92
N LEU A 429 12.18 16.29 -21.52
CA LEU A 429 11.87 15.30 -22.54
C LEU A 429 11.57 13.98 -21.83
N ALA A 430 10.37 13.45 -22.05
CA ALA A 430 9.95 12.14 -21.61
C ALA A 430 9.71 11.25 -22.84
N LEU A 431 10.36 10.08 -22.87
CA LEU A 431 10.24 9.10 -23.94
C LEU A 431 9.79 7.78 -23.35
N ARG A 432 8.89 7.09 -24.04
CA ARG A 432 8.44 5.76 -23.69
C ARG A 432 8.40 4.87 -24.92
N ALA A 433 8.78 3.60 -24.77
CA ALA A 433 8.51 2.54 -25.73
C ALA A 433 7.91 1.35 -24.99
N GLY A 434 6.91 0.73 -25.62
CA GLY A 434 6.22 -0.44 -25.07
C GLY A 434 5.92 -1.46 -26.17
N GLY A 435 5.77 -2.71 -25.76
CA GLY A 435 5.37 -3.80 -26.65
C GLY A 435 4.67 -4.90 -25.88
N GLN A 436 3.82 -5.62 -26.58
CA GLN A 436 3.10 -6.80 -26.11
C GLN A 436 3.28 -7.93 -27.11
N ALA A 437 3.20 -9.17 -26.62
CA ALA A 437 3.16 -10.36 -27.45
C ALA A 437 2.23 -11.41 -26.84
N ALA A 438 1.37 -11.99 -27.67
CA ALA A 438 0.57 -13.16 -27.36
C ALA A 438 1.00 -14.29 -28.30
N VAL A 439 1.32 -15.46 -27.75
CA VAL A 439 1.85 -16.60 -28.51
C VAL A 439 1.07 -17.87 -28.17
N GLY A 440 0.82 -18.72 -29.16
CA GLY A 440 0.03 -19.93 -28.98
C GLY A 440 -1.46 -19.72 -29.21
N GLY A 441 -2.26 -20.57 -28.60
CA GLY A 441 -3.72 -20.52 -28.78
C GLY A 441 -4.42 -19.62 -27.80
N TYR A 442 -4.21 -18.33 -27.88
CA TYR A 442 -4.82 -17.34 -26.97
C TYR A 442 -6.23 -16.93 -27.39
N PRO A 443 -7.12 -16.56 -26.44
CA PRO A 443 -8.39 -15.92 -26.76
C PRO A 443 -8.19 -14.46 -27.19
N PHE A 444 -9.11 -13.90 -27.99
CA PHE A 444 -8.97 -12.52 -28.48
C PHE A 444 -8.82 -11.47 -27.37
N GLN A 445 -9.35 -11.74 -26.18
CA GLN A 445 -9.23 -10.91 -25.00
C GLN A 445 -7.77 -10.72 -24.55
N GLU A 446 -6.92 -11.70 -24.84
CA GLU A 446 -5.50 -11.73 -24.46
C GLU A 446 -4.56 -11.31 -25.60
N SER A 447 -5.10 -10.93 -26.77
CA SER A 447 -4.29 -10.42 -27.88
C SER A 447 -3.53 -9.15 -27.51
N ALA A 448 -2.39 -8.93 -28.15
CA ALA A 448 -1.64 -7.67 -28.04
C ALA A 448 -2.45 -6.52 -28.65
N SER A 449 -2.37 -5.31 -28.07
CA SER A 449 -3.20 -4.19 -28.52
C SER A 449 -2.47 -2.85 -28.47
N VAL A 450 -2.92 -1.90 -29.31
CA VAL A 450 -2.60 -0.48 -29.22
C VAL A 450 -3.87 0.36 -29.37
N GLY A 451 -3.86 1.52 -28.73
CA GLY A 451 -4.99 2.47 -28.66
C GLY A 451 -5.19 2.94 -27.23
N GLY A 452 -5.73 4.15 -27.08
CA GLY A 452 -6.05 4.75 -25.78
C GLY A 452 -4.89 5.46 -25.09
N PRO A 453 -5.11 5.89 -23.83
CA PRO A 453 -4.23 6.83 -23.15
C PRO A 453 -2.84 6.27 -22.84
N ALA A 454 -2.69 4.97 -22.77
CA ALA A 454 -1.46 4.30 -22.39
C ALA A 454 -0.53 3.96 -23.56
N THR A 455 -1.00 3.89 -24.79
CA THR A 455 -0.21 3.41 -25.94
C THR A 455 -0.25 4.32 -27.14
N LEU A 456 -1.46 4.77 -27.56
CA LEU A 456 -1.67 5.56 -28.76
C LEU A 456 -2.87 6.51 -28.54
N ARG A 457 -2.60 7.73 -28.12
CA ARG A 457 -3.63 8.76 -27.84
C ARG A 457 -4.21 9.29 -29.15
N GLY A 458 -5.51 9.63 -29.16
CA GLY A 458 -6.26 10.00 -30.36
C GLY A 458 -6.94 8.80 -31.05
N TYR A 459 -6.89 7.64 -30.41
CA TYR A 459 -7.54 6.40 -30.81
C TYR A 459 -8.31 5.83 -29.63
N ASP A 460 -9.34 5.03 -29.91
CA ASP A 460 -10.09 4.32 -28.89
C ASP A 460 -9.19 3.34 -28.12
N TYR A 461 -9.61 3.00 -26.91
CA TYR A 461 -8.88 2.02 -26.11
C TYR A 461 -8.90 0.65 -26.81
N GLU A 462 -7.72 0.03 -26.96
CA GLU A 462 -7.54 -1.26 -27.66
C GLU A 462 -8.05 -1.27 -29.11
N ARG A 463 -7.91 -0.15 -29.81
CA ARG A 463 -8.42 0.05 -31.18
C ARG A 463 -7.89 -0.98 -32.17
N PHE A 464 -6.61 -1.35 -32.07
CA PHE A 464 -5.97 -2.33 -32.94
C PHE A 464 -5.48 -3.51 -32.10
N ARG A 465 -5.74 -4.73 -32.59
CA ARG A 465 -5.33 -5.97 -31.92
C ARG A 465 -4.59 -6.90 -32.86
N GLY A 466 -3.62 -7.68 -32.32
CA GLY A 466 -2.82 -8.62 -33.08
C GLY A 466 -2.06 -9.59 -32.16
N ASP A 467 -1.15 -10.36 -32.76
CA ASP A 467 -0.28 -11.27 -32.03
C ASP A 467 0.78 -10.52 -31.24
N GLN A 468 1.27 -9.40 -31.81
CA GLN A 468 2.25 -8.53 -31.19
C GLN A 468 1.87 -7.06 -31.39
N SER A 469 2.37 -6.19 -30.53
CA SER A 469 2.22 -4.75 -30.66
C SER A 469 3.49 -4.02 -30.29
N LEU A 470 3.70 -2.85 -30.91
CA LEU A 470 4.72 -1.89 -30.53
C LEU A 470 4.09 -0.51 -30.43
N SER A 471 4.49 0.25 -29.41
CA SER A 471 4.10 1.65 -29.23
C SER A 471 5.26 2.49 -28.74
N GLY A 472 5.28 3.75 -29.12
CA GLY A 472 6.22 4.75 -28.66
C GLY A 472 5.51 6.07 -28.36
N SER A 473 5.97 6.79 -27.33
CA SER A 473 5.44 8.09 -26.94
C SER A 473 6.58 9.06 -26.64
N ALA A 474 6.41 10.31 -27.07
CA ALA A 474 7.32 11.39 -26.74
C ALA A 474 6.52 12.57 -26.18
N GLU A 475 6.98 13.14 -25.08
CA GLU A 475 6.41 14.35 -24.50
C GLU A 475 7.49 15.37 -24.19
N LEU A 476 7.22 16.64 -24.56
CA LEU A 476 8.00 17.79 -24.12
C LEU A 476 7.18 18.56 -23.07
N ARG A 477 7.63 18.51 -21.82
CA ARG A 477 6.96 19.09 -20.65
C ARG A 477 7.64 20.36 -20.20
N LEU A 478 6.87 21.40 -19.93
CA LEU A 478 7.36 22.70 -19.46
C LEU A 478 6.62 23.11 -18.18
N ARG A 479 7.34 23.63 -17.20
CA ARG A 479 6.76 24.23 -15.98
C ARG A 479 6.62 25.72 -16.18
N ILE A 480 5.39 26.23 -16.22
CA ILE A 480 5.14 27.63 -16.59
C ILE A 480 4.89 28.54 -15.38
N ALA A 481 4.27 28.04 -14.32
CA ALA A 481 3.91 28.86 -13.16
C ALA A 481 3.82 28.07 -11.86
N TYR A 482 3.95 28.82 -10.76
CA TYR A 482 3.52 28.41 -9.43
C TYR A 482 2.21 29.11 -9.12
N VAL A 483 1.21 28.34 -8.77
CA VAL A 483 -0.12 28.83 -8.39
C VAL A 483 -0.33 28.58 -6.91
N ASN A 484 -0.77 29.57 -6.18
CA ASN A 484 -1.14 29.42 -4.78
C ASN A 484 -2.64 29.10 -4.69
N LEU A 485 -2.96 27.88 -4.25
CA LEU A 485 -4.33 27.39 -4.08
C LEU A 485 -4.86 27.59 -2.64
N GLY A 486 -4.32 28.57 -1.91
CA GLY A 486 -4.66 28.84 -0.52
C GLY A 486 -3.92 27.92 0.47
N LEU A 487 -4.35 26.69 0.60
CA LEU A 487 -3.74 25.72 1.54
C LEU A 487 -2.50 25.02 0.97
N ALA A 488 -2.25 25.09 -0.35
CA ALA A 488 -1.13 24.42 -0.98
C ALA A 488 -0.61 25.20 -2.20
N ARG A 489 0.69 25.09 -2.45
CA ARG A 489 1.31 25.54 -3.69
C ARG A 489 1.19 24.46 -4.75
N ALA A 490 0.81 24.83 -5.96
CA ALA A 490 0.73 23.95 -7.10
C ALA A 490 1.68 24.41 -8.22
N HIS A 491 2.27 23.45 -8.93
CA HIS A 491 3.01 23.71 -10.17
C HIS A 491 2.06 23.51 -11.34
N LEU A 492 1.92 24.54 -12.17
CA LEU A 492 1.23 24.47 -13.45
C LEU A 492 2.26 24.21 -14.54
N GLY A 493 1.99 23.22 -15.37
CA GLY A 493 2.79 22.88 -16.55
C GLY A 493 1.94 22.77 -17.81
N VAL A 494 2.63 22.80 -18.94
CA VAL A 494 2.07 22.46 -20.26
C VAL A 494 2.94 21.41 -20.91
N PHE A 495 2.38 20.62 -21.79
CA PHE A 495 3.15 19.64 -22.55
C PHE A 495 2.59 19.43 -23.95
N GLY A 496 3.50 19.16 -24.91
CA GLY A 496 3.16 18.61 -26.20
C GLY A 496 3.45 17.11 -26.21
N LEU A 497 2.69 16.36 -27.00
CA LEU A 497 2.80 14.92 -27.11
C LEU A 497 2.75 14.43 -28.55
N ALA A 498 3.46 13.32 -28.81
CA ALA A 498 3.38 12.55 -30.05
C ALA A 498 3.49 11.07 -29.73
N ASP A 499 2.59 10.28 -30.28
CA ASP A 499 2.55 8.83 -30.11
C ASP A 499 2.58 8.13 -31.47
N ALA A 500 3.15 6.93 -31.51
CA ALA A 500 3.07 6.05 -32.66
C ALA A 500 2.90 4.61 -32.19
N GLY A 501 2.11 3.83 -32.90
CA GLY A 501 1.87 2.43 -32.57
C GLY A 501 1.38 1.60 -33.74
N ARG A 502 1.61 0.29 -33.66
CA ARG A 502 1.08 -0.69 -34.61
C ARG A 502 0.97 -2.07 -33.98
N VAL A 503 0.18 -2.92 -34.61
CA VAL A 503 0.12 -4.35 -34.31
C VAL A 503 0.72 -5.17 -35.44
N TYR A 504 1.07 -6.41 -35.13
CA TYR A 504 1.56 -7.42 -36.10
C TYR A 504 0.71 -8.68 -35.98
N LEU A 505 0.46 -9.31 -37.10
CA LEU A 505 -0.15 -10.64 -37.22
C LEU A 505 0.90 -11.61 -37.70
N ASP A 506 0.81 -12.89 -37.31
CA ASP A 506 1.73 -13.93 -37.73
C ASP A 506 1.62 -14.13 -39.26
N GLY A 507 2.75 -14.08 -39.94
CA GLY A 507 2.89 -14.26 -41.37
C GLY A 507 2.44 -13.09 -42.25
N ASP A 508 1.60 -12.18 -41.80
CA ASP A 508 1.14 -11.02 -42.56
C ASP A 508 0.78 -9.87 -41.62
N SER A 509 1.30 -8.68 -41.92
CA SER A 509 1.03 -7.48 -41.13
C SER A 509 0.68 -6.31 -42.04
N PRO A 510 -0.48 -6.36 -42.72
CA PRO A 510 -0.92 -5.26 -43.55
C PRO A 510 -1.13 -4.00 -42.75
N GLY A 511 -1.14 -2.87 -43.44
CA GLY A 511 -1.27 -1.55 -42.83
C GLY A 511 0.04 -1.01 -42.23
N GLY A 512 -0.03 0.20 -41.73
CA GLY A 512 1.14 0.97 -41.35
C GLY A 512 1.21 1.28 -39.85
N TRP A 513 2.05 2.21 -39.53
CA TRP A 513 2.06 2.87 -38.24
C TRP A 513 0.92 3.86 -38.13
N HIS A 514 0.25 3.85 -37.00
CA HIS A 514 -0.73 4.85 -36.60
C HIS A 514 -0.05 5.90 -35.74
N ALA A 515 -0.42 7.16 -35.90
CA ALA A 515 0.19 8.28 -35.17
C ALA A 515 -0.87 9.17 -34.52
N GLY A 516 -0.58 9.60 -33.29
CA GLY A 516 -1.40 10.56 -32.56
C GLY A 516 -0.54 11.71 -32.05
N TYR A 517 -1.10 12.92 -32.00
CA TYR A 517 -0.39 14.10 -31.52
C TYR A 517 -1.33 15.04 -30.78
N GLY A 518 -0.76 15.85 -29.92
CA GLY A 518 -1.57 16.78 -29.13
C GLY A 518 -0.79 17.49 -28.05
N GLY A 519 -1.50 17.87 -27.00
CA GLY A 519 -0.89 18.56 -25.88
C GLY A 519 -1.87 18.72 -24.72
N GLY A 520 -1.37 19.25 -23.63
CA GLY A 520 -2.18 19.37 -22.44
C GLY A 520 -1.57 20.26 -21.37
N ILE A 521 -2.28 20.33 -20.28
CA ILE A 521 -1.87 21.00 -19.05
C ILE A 521 -1.67 19.99 -17.92
N SER A 522 -0.74 20.27 -17.04
CA SER A 522 -0.49 19.47 -15.84
C SER A 522 -0.55 20.35 -14.59
N LEU A 523 -1.11 19.82 -13.53
CA LEU A 523 -1.15 20.43 -12.21
C LEU A 523 -0.54 19.48 -11.20
N ARG A 524 0.49 19.92 -10.47
CA ARG A 524 1.10 19.15 -9.39
C ARG A 524 0.94 19.86 -8.07
N THR A 525 0.32 19.20 -7.10
CA THR A 525 0.15 19.69 -5.73
C THR A 525 0.22 18.53 -4.74
N LEU A 526 0.77 18.79 -3.53
CA LEU A 526 0.83 17.81 -2.44
C LEU A 526 1.45 16.44 -2.83
N GLY A 527 2.45 16.45 -3.73
CA GLY A 527 3.11 15.22 -4.18
C GLY A 527 2.28 14.38 -5.16
N ARG A 528 1.17 14.91 -5.66
CA ARG A 528 0.32 14.30 -6.69
C ARG A 528 0.25 15.19 -7.91
N SER A 529 0.08 14.60 -9.07
CA SER A 529 -0.15 15.30 -10.33
C SER A 529 -1.48 14.89 -10.96
N GLY A 530 -2.03 15.77 -11.78
CA GLY A 530 -3.16 15.50 -12.64
C GLY A 530 -2.92 16.18 -13.98
N THR A 531 -3.46 15.59 -15.05
CA THR A 531 -3.33 16.14 -16.41
C THR A 531 -4.67 16.21 -17.11
N LEU A 532 -4.81 17.25 -17.95
CA LEU A 532 -5.85 17.37 -18.94
C LEU A 532 -5.16 17.49 -20.30
N ALA A 533 -5.41 16.56 -21.21
CA ALA A 533 -4.78 16.52 -22.51
C ALA A 533 -5.83 16.36 -23.62
N TYR A 534 -5.55 16.94 -24.78
CA TYR A 534 -6.23 16.66 -26.04
C TYR A 534 -5.23 16.00 -26.98
N ALA A 535 -5.66 14.91 -27.62
CA ALA A 535 -4.88 14.27 -28.68
C ALA A 535 -5.78 13.96 -29.88
N HIS A 536 -5.21 14.10 -31.06
CA HIS A 536 -5.81 13.80 -32.34
C HIS A 536 -5.03 12.69 -33.04
N GLY A 537 -5.74 11.73 -33.56
CA GLY A 537 -5.26 10.61 -34.38
C GLY A 537 -6.37 10.22 -35.34
N GLU A 538 -7.03 9.10 -35.12
CA GLU A 538 -8.28 8.74 -35.80
C GLU A 538 -9.44 9.65 -35.36
N LYS A 539 -9.46 10.01 -34.07
CA LYS A 539 -10.46 10.88 -33.42
C LYS A 539 -9.77 11.96 -32.56
N GLY A 540 -10.48 13.05 -32.28
CA GLY A 540 -10.08 14.03 -31.28
C GLY A 540 -10.59 13.61 -29.90
N ILE A 541 -9.70 13.25 -28.96
CA ILE A 541 -10.06 12.71 -27.64
C ILE A 541 -9.46 13.56 -26.54
N ILE A 542 -10.26 13.86 -25.50
CA ILE A 542 -9.82 14.53 -24.28
C ILE A 542 -9.54 13.48 -23.21
N TYR A 543 -8.38 13.59 -22.60
CA TYR A 543 -7.93 12.70 -21.51
C TYR A 543 -7.79 13.46 -20.22
N VAL A 544 -8.39 12.95 -19.15
CA VAL A 544 -8.19 13.43 -17.77
C VAL A 544 -7.52 12.30 -16.99
N THR A 545 -6.32 12.54 -16.47
CA THR A 545 -5.57 11.52 -15.72
C THR A 545 -5.11 12.02 -14.36
N LEU A 546 -5.15 11.14 -13.37
CA LEU A 546 -4.49 11.33 -12.08
C LEU A 546 -3.08 10.73 -12.19
N GLY A 547 -2.07 11.59 -12.15
CA GLY A 547 -0.69 11.24 -12.47
C GLY A 547 -0.22 11.88 -13.78
N MET A 548 1.07 11.69 -14.09
CA MET A 548 1.57 11.91 -15.44
C MET A 548 1.30 10.64 -16.27
N PRO A 549 1.09 10.74 -17.59
CA PRO A 549 0.75 9.58 -18.42
C PRO A 549 1.80 8.45 -18.38
N PHE A 550 3.06 8.76 -18.16
CA PHE A 550 4.17 7.84 -17.93
C PHE A 550 5.35 8.52 -17.23
#